data_7a49d3a9e8941a8abfd4d588a3d10cf0
#
_entry.id   7a49d3a9e8941a8abfd4d588a3d10cf0
#
_cell.length_a   1.000
_cell.length_b   1.000
_cell.length_c   1.000
_cell.angle_alpha   90.00
_cell.angle_beta   90.00
_cell.angle_gamma   90.00
#
_symmetry.space_group_name_H-M   'P 1'
#
loop_
_entity.id
_entity.type
_entity.pdbx_description
1 polymer ?
#
loop_
_entity_poly.entity_id
_entity_poly.type
_entity_poly.pdbx_seq_one_letter_code
_entity_poly.pdbx_strand_id
1 'polypeptide(L)'
;MIKMNNRHRKQLKKSAGLAADVTTGDAMTGDATTVTSQLGYNSILPPLLLAIVIVSIVLLIIVGGVLFCFPEFAQARWVWPLKPFNTRFLGAIYLTALVGLSSLVLSRRSALARLIVPMMWVFTTVVLMVSCLQLQQFDAGRKATDIWFWLYLVDCVGASYYWGYFRSYNFVGLRRLPLPWALGLGVQSGLLGMYGLSLLFAPVVTGGAWMWPLDVFHAQLYSSIFLTGAVGSALLSRWATVAEIRTLGAVQLTFSSLVLLGIWLVDKDIQGINWGLFVNWVWVGAIALLGLIGLGLIRRASNFENNEADT
;
A
#
# COMPACT_ATOMS: atom_id res chain seq x y z
N MET A 1 -28.61 57.93 -16.61
CA MET A 1 -29.01 57.07 -17.73
C MET A 1 -27.81 56.18 -18.10
N ILE A 2 -27.68 54.94 -17.52
CA ILE A 2 -26.54 54.05 -17.67
C ILE A 2 -26.83 53.10 -18.84
N LYS A 3 -26.01 53.18 -19.89
CA LYS A 3 -26.08 52.26 -21.04
C LYS A 3 -25.59 50.86 -20.64
N MET A 4 -26.48 49.91 -20.49
CA MET A 4 -26.15 48.49 -20.31
C MET A 4 -25.51 47.91 -21.57
N ASN A 5 -24.38 47.24 -21.38
CA ASN A 5 -23.49 46.67 -22.40
C ASN A 5 -24.17 45.47 -23.12
N ASN A 6 -24.17 45.46 -24.44
CA ASN A 6 -24.82 44.51 -25.34
C ASN A 6 -24.33 43.02 -25.13
N ARG A 7 -23.22 42.81 -24.45
CA ARG A 7 -22.74 41.47 -24.12
C ARG A 7 -23.59 40.77 -23.05
N HIS A 8 -24.10 41.50 -22.07
CA HIS A 8 -24.98 40.94 -21.02
C HIS A 8 -26.35 40.51 -21.56
N ARG A 9 -26.89 41.20 -22.56
CA ARG A 9 -28.17 40.82 -23.19
C ARG A 9 -28.07 39.54 -24.00
N LYS A 10 -26.89 39.22 -24.61
CA LYS A 10 -26.68 37.96 -25.35
C LYS A 10 -26.52 36.75 -24.41
N GLN A 11 -25.93 36.93 -23.24
CA GLN A 11 -25.81 35.85 -22.26
C GLN A 11 -27.14 35.48 -21.60
N LEU A 12 -27.98 36.49 -21.29
CA LEU A 12 -29.34 36.27 -20.72
C LEU A 12 -30.30 35.64 -21.73
N LYS A 13 -30.15 35.89 -23.05
CA LYS A 13 -30.95 35.21 -24.07
C LYS A 13 -30.49 33.76 -24.30
N LYS A 14 -29.20 33.44 -24.08
CA LYS A 14 -28.68 32.08 -24.21
C LYS A 14 -29.08 31.19 -23.03
N SER A 15 -29.18 31.75 -21.83
CA SER A 15 -29.67 31.03 -20.64
C SER A 15 -31.20 30.84 -20.63
N ALA A 16 -31.96 31.75 -21.20
CA ALA A 16 -33.43 31.62 -21.34
C ALA A 16 -33.83 30.63 -22.45
N GLY A 17 -33.05 30.50 -23.52
CA GLY A 17 -33.23 29.48 -24.56
C GLY A 17 -32.98 28.05 -24.12
N LEU A 18 -32.05 27.84 -23.14
CA LEU A 18 -31.77 26.53 -22.59
C LEU A 18 -32.83 26.03 -21.59
N ALA A 19 -33.65 26.93 -21.04
CA ALA A 19 -34.72 26.59 -20.10
C ALA A 19 -36.05 26.21 -20.77
N ALA A 20 -36.22 26.51 -22.06
CA ALA A 20 -37.46 26.25 -22.79
C ALA A 20 -37.47 24.90 -23.53
N ASP A 21 -36.33 24.20 -23.62
CA ASP A 21 -36.20 22.92 -24.37
C ASP A 21 -36.33 21.68 -23.46
N VAL A 22 -36.73 21.87 -22.20
CA VAL A 22 -36.84 20.79 -21.19
C VAL A 22 -38.27 20.26 -21.03
N THR A 23 -39.22 20.71 -21.85
CA THR A 23 -40.63 20.32 -21.71
C THR A 23 -41.22 19.64 -22.96
N THR A 24 -40.51 18.73 -23.61
CA THR A 24 -41.13 17.74 -24.50
C THR A 24 -40.46 16.40 -24.25
N GLY A 25 -41.24 15.46 -23.74
CA GLY A 25 -40.81 14.12 -23.38
C GLY A 25 -40.33 13.34 -24.59
N ASP A 26 -39.07 12.96 -24.51
CA ASP A 26 -38.45 11.74 -25.11
C ASP A 26 -36.98 11.69 -24.68
N ALA A 27 -36.70 11.39 -23.42
CA ALA A 27 -35.33 11.14 -22.96
C ALA A 27 -35.30 10.41 -21.59
N MET A 28 -35.97 9.27 -21.47
CA MET A 28 -35.88 8.45 -20.25
C MET A 28 -35.16 7.12 -20.42
N THR A 29 -34.36 6.91 -21.45
CA THR A 29 -33.61 5.66 -21.62
C THR A 29 -32.10 5.82 -21.80
N GLY A 30 -31.57 7.04 -21.97
CA GLY A 30 -30.15 7.28 -22.23
C GLY A 30 -29.28 7.64 -21.01
N ASP A 31 -29.88 8.08 -19.91
CA ASP A 31 -29.12 8.77 -18.85
C ASP A 31 -28.81 7.94 -17.60
N ALA A 32 -29.51 6.82 -17.41
CA ALA A 32 -29.29 5.96 -16.24
C ALA A 32 -27.94 5.22 -16.30
N THR A 33 -27.45 4.88 -17.50
CA THR A 33 -26.15 4.21 -17.69
C THR A 33 -24.98 5.15 -17.55
N THR A 34 -25.12 6.42 -17.90
CA THR A 34 -24.07 7.44 -17.74
C THR A 34 -23.95 7.90 -16.29
N VAL A 35 -25.04 8.02 -15.56
CA VAL A 35 -25.04 8.38 -14.13
C VAL A 35 -24.48 7.25 -13.27
N THR A 36 -24.79 5.99 -13.58
CA THR A 36 -24.24 4.83 -12.88
C THR A 36 -22.73 4.65 -13.12
N SER A 37 -22.20 5.04 -14.28
CA SER A 37 -20.76 4.97 -14.56
C SER A 37 -19.95 6.06 -13.81
N GLN A 38 -20.54 7.20 -13.51
CA GLN A 38 -19.91 8.27 -12.72
C GLN A 38 -19.95 8.01 -11.21
N LEU A 39 -20.92 7.22 -10.72
CA LEU A 39 -21.03 6.86 -9.30
C LEU A 39 -19.83 6.00 -8.81
N GLY A 40 -19.16 5.25 -9.68
CA GLY A 40 -18.01 4.44 -9.33
C GLY A 40 -16.77 5.23 -8.89
N TYR A 41 -16.56 6.44 -9.42
CA TYR A 41 -15.32 7.22 -9.17
C TYR A 41 -15.30 7.95 -7.82
N ASN A 42 -16.47 8.38 -7.35
CA ASN A 42 -16.63 9.16 -6.10
C ASN A 42 -17.32 8.36 -4.99
N SER A 43 -17.48 7.05 -5.12
CA SER A 43 -18.09 6.25 -4.07
C SER A 43 -17.25 6.31 -2.80
N ILE A 44 -17.92 6.65 -1.70
CA ILE A 44 -17.35 6.60 -0.36
C ILE A 44 -16.97 5.14 -0.06
N LEU A 45 -15.86 4.93 0.65
CA LEU A 45 -15.45 3.60 1.08
C LEU A 45 -16.60 2.91 1.84
N PRO A 46 -16.87 1.62 1.58
CA PRO A 46 -17.85 0.87 2.34
C PRO A 46 -17.57 0.95 3.84
N PRO A 47 -18.58 1.21 4.68
CA PRO A 47 -18.37 1.49 6.11
C PRO A 47 -17.67 0.33 6.86
N LEU A 48 -17.95 -0.91 6.48
CA LEU A 48 -17.26 -2.06 7.08
C LEU A 48 -15.78 -2.10 6.71
N LEU A 49 -15.41 -1.85 5.44
CA LEU A 49 -14.00 -1.72 5.04
C LEU A 49 -13.31 -0.60 5.81
N LEU A 50 -13.98 0.55 5.91
CA LEU A 50 -13.46 1.70 6.65
C LEU A 50 -13.23 1.33 8.14
N ALA A 51 -14.14 0.62 8.76
CA ALA A 51 -14.00 0.17 10.15
C ALA A 51 -12.81 -0.79 10.32
N ILE A 52 -12.67 -1.81 9.46
CA ILE A 52 -11.53 -2.73 9.47
C ILE A 52 -10.22 -1.95 9.33
N VAL A 53 -10.12 -1.06 8.35
CA VAL A 53 -8.90 -0.28 8.09
C VAL A 53 -8.57 0.66 9.25
N ILE A 54 -9.56 1.31 9.89
CA ILE A 54 -9.33 2.17 11.06
C ILE A 54 -8.80 1.36 12.25
N VAL A 55 -9.37 0.19 12.52
CA VAL A 55 -8.88 -0.71 13.58
C VAL A 55 -7.44 -1.12 13.29
N SER A 56 -7.13 -1.53 12.05
CA SER A 56 -5.77 -1.88 11.63
C SER A 56 -4.81 -0.69 11.78
N ILE A 57 -5.21 0.54 11.42
CA ILE A 57 -4.40 1.76 11.61
C ILE A 57 -4.04 1.96 13.08
N VAL A 58 -5.01 1.87 13.98
CA VAL A 58 -4.76 2.05 15.43
C VAL A 58 -3.77 1.00 15.94
N LEU A 59 -3.94 -0.26 15.54
CA LEU A 59 -3.01 -1.34 15.90
C LEU A 59 -1.63 -1.12 15.31
N LEU A 60 -1.52 -0.70 14.05
CA LEU A 60 -0.25 -0.43 13.39
C LEU A 60 0.52 0.74 14.04
N ILE A 61 -0.18 1.78 14.50
CA ILE A 61 0.44 2.88 15.26
C ILE A 61 1.04 2.35 16.56
N ILE A 62 0.24 1.61 17.35
CA ILE A 62 0.67 1.13 18.66
C ILE A 62 1.76 0.08 18.48
N VAL A 63 1.48 -0.98 17.75
CA VAL A 63 2.37 -2.13 17.62
C VAL A 63 3.61 -1.79 16.81
N GLY A 64 3.44 -1.13 15.66
CA GLY A 64 4.57 -0.70 14.82
C GLY A 64 5.46 0.31 15.53
N GLY A 65 4.85 1.29 16.21
CA GLY A 65 5.59 2.28 17.02
C GLY A 65 6.36 1.63 18.16
N VAL A 66 5.75 0.71 18.90
CA VAL A 66 6.41 -0.01 20.00
C VAL A 66 7.55 -0.88 19.49
N LEU A 67 7.34 -1.68 18.43
CA LEU A 67 8.38 -2.52 17.84
C LEU A 67 9.57 -1.70 17.32
N PHE A 68 9.33 -0.53 16.74
CA PHE A 68 10.38 0.27 16.13
C PHE A 68 11.11 1.13 17.16
N CYS A 69 10.38 1.83 18.04
CA CYS A 69 10.96 2.81 18.99
C CYS A 69 11.38 2.18 20.32
N PHE A 70 10.69 1.13 20.78
CA PHE A 70 10.90 0.49 22.08
C PHE A 70 11.13 -1.02 21.94
N PRO A 71 12.20 -1.46 21.21
CA PRO A 71 12.39 -2.86 20.84
C PRO A 71 12.52 -3.81 22.04
N GLU A 72 13.19 -3.41 23.11
CA GLU A 72 13.35 -4.23 24.32
C GLU A 72 12.01 -4.51 25.00
N PHE A 73 11.17 -3.48 25.11
CA PHE A 73 9.82 -3.62 25.66
C PHE A 73 8.96 -4.54 24.78
N ALA A 74 9.09 -4.43 23.45
CA ALA A 74 8.38 -5.27 22.50
C ALA A 74 8.82 -6.73 22.59
N GLN A 75 10.13 -7.00 22.58
CA GLN A 75 10.70 -8.36 22.63
C GLN A 75 10.21 -9.15 23.84
N ALA A 76 10.17 -8.53 25.01
CA ALA A 76 9.72 -9.18 26.24
C ALA A 76 8.24 -9.60 26.21
N ARG A 77 7.42 -8.99 25.35
CA ARG A 77 5.96 -9.15 25.30
C ARG A 77 5.43 -9.74 24.00
N TRP A 78 6.31 -9.96 23.02
CA TRP A 78 5.91 -10.44 21.71
C TRP A 78 5.44 -11.90 21.77
N VAL A 79 4.63 -12.29 20.79
CA VAL A 79 3.99 -13.61 20.73
C VAL A 79 4.92 -14.74 20.30
N TRP A 80 6.12 -14.42 19.82
CA TRP A 80 7.24 -15.33 19.58
C TRP A 80 8.57 -14.65 19.91
N PRO A 81 9.68 -15.38 20.08
CA PRO A 81 10.99 -14.81 20.36
C PRO A 81 11.47 -13.87 19.22
N LEU A 82 11.75 -12.61 19.53
CA LEU A 82 12.29 -11.64 18.59
C LEU A 82 13.73 -11.27 18.91
N LYS A 83 14.57 -11.24 17.89
CA LYS A 83 15.93 -10.66 17.94
C LYS A 83 15.86 -9.16 17.60
N PRO A 84 16.85 -8.35 18.02
CA PRO A 84 16.80 -6.88 17.85
C PRO A 84 16.57 -6.40 16.41
N PHE A 85 17.29 -6.99 15.42
CA PHE A 85 17.08 -6.67 14.00
C PHE A 85 15.67 -7.01 13.53
N ASN A 86 15.16 -8.21 13.89
CA ASN A 86 13.82 -8.66 13.51
C ASN A 86 12.75 -7.75 14.13
N THR A 87 12.97 -7.26 15.36
CA THR A 87 12.02 -6.38 16.05
C THR A 87 11.83 -5.06 15.29
N ARG A 88 12.93 -4.37 14.96
CA ARG A 88 12.85 -3.10 14.23
C ARG A 88 12.41 -3.29 12.78
N PHE A 89 12.82 -4.39 12.13
CA PHE A 89 12.37 -4.69 10.77
C PHE A 89 10.86 -4.95 10.71
N LEU A 90 10.32 -5.70 11.66
CA LEU A 90 8.87 -5.90 11.78
C LEU A 90 8.14 -4.59 12.07
N GLY A 91 8.70 -3.74 12.95
CA GLY A 91 8.21 -2.39 13.19
C GLY A 91 8.18 -1.52 11.92
N ALA A 92 9.25 -1.58 11.12
CA ALA A 92 9.33 -0.88 9.84
C ALA A 92 8.24 -1.35 8.85
N ILE A 93 7.98 -2.66 8.78
CA ILE A 93 6.88 -3.23 7.97
C ILE A 93 5.54 -2.65 8.40
N TYR A 94 5.25 -2.64 9.70
CA TYR A 94 3.97 -2.16 10.23
C TYR A 94 3.78 -0.65 10.01
N LEU A 95 4.80 0.15 10.27
CA LEU A 95 4.75 1.59 10.02
C LEU A 95 4.64 1.91 8.51
N THR A 96 5.17 1.04 7.66
CA THR A 96 4.98 1.15 6.20
C THR A 96 3.54 0.84 5.79
N ALA A 97 2.95 -0.22 6.33
CA ALA A 97 1.54 -0.56 6.11
C ALA A 97 0.61 0.56 6.58
N LEU A 98 0.94 1.20 7.72
CA LEU A 98 0.23 2.38 8.24
C LEU A 98 0.12 3.50 7.19
N VAL A 99 1.19 3.80 6.45
CA VAL A 99 1.17 4.83 5.39
C VAL A 99 0.18 4.47 4.28
N GLY A 100 0.17 3.23 3.82
CA GLY A 100 -0.76 2.75 2.80
C GLY A 100 -2.23 2.84 3.24
N LEU A 101 -2.55 2.29 4.43
CA LEU A 101 -3.91 2.29 4.98
C LEU A 101 -4.38 3.72 5.32
N SER A 102 -3.50 4.56 5.87
CA SER A 102 -3.83 5.97 6.14
C SER A 102 -4.14 6.74 4.86
N SER A 103 -3.40 6.49 3.77
CA SER A 103 -3.69 7.10 2.47
C SER A 103 -5.08 6.71 1.97
N LEU A 104 -5.50 5.45 2.16
CA LEU A 104 -6.83 4.98 1.78
C LEU A 104 -7.94 5.72 2.57
N VAL A 105 -7.78 5.85 3.89
CA VAL A 105 -8.76 6.52 4.76
C VAL A 105 -8.82 8.02 4.49
N LEU A 106 -7.65 8.68 4.34
CA LEU A 106 -7.59 10.13 4.09
C LEU A 106 -8.16 10.51 2.73
N SER A 107 -7.97 9.67 1.71
CA SER A 107 -8.55 9.92 0.39
C SER A 107 -10.07 9.79 0.38
N ARG A 108 -10.64 8.97 1.27
CA ARG A 108 -12.05 8.56 1.32
C ARG A 108 -12.63 8.05 -0.01
N ARG A 109 -11.78 7.82 -1.01
CA ARG A 109 -12.18 7.43 -2.37
C ARG A 109 -11.88 5.96 -2.62
N SER A 110 -12.83 5.27 -3.21
CA SER A 110 -12.69 3.87 -3.63
C SER A 110 -11.56 3.66 -4.67
N ALA A 111 -11.10 4.70 -5.35
CA ALA A 111 -10.02 4.61 -6.33
C ALA A 111 -8.73 4.01 -5.75
N LEU A 112 -8.32 4.40 -4.52
CA LEU A 112 -7.16 3.81 -3.85
C LEU A 112 -7.37 2.36 -3.38
N ALA A 113 -8.61 1.92 -3.21
CA ALA A 113 -8.91 0.54 -2.84
C ALA A 113 -8.42 -0.46 -3.90
N ARG A 114 -8.37 -0.06 -5.18
CA ARG A 114 -7.81 -0.88 -6.27
C ARG A 114 -6.34 -1.27 -6.04
N LEU A 115 -5.57 -0.41 -5.41
CA LEU A 115 -4.17 -0.68 -5.06
C LEU A 115 -4.06 -1.34 -3.69
N ILE A 116 -4.67 -0.73 -2.66
CA ILE A 116 -4.42 -1.09 -1.27
C ILE A 116 -5.07 -2.43 -0.89
N VAL A 117 -6.29 -2.71 -1.39
CA VAL A 117 -6.99 -3.95 -1.00
C VAL A 117 -6.27 -5.22 -1.51
N PRO A 118 -5.81 -5.32 -2.77
CA PRO A 118 -4.99 -6.46 -3.20
C PRO A 118 -3.65 -6.57 -2.45
N MET A 119 -2.99 -5.44 -2.14
CA MET A 119 -1.77 -5.44 -1.33
C MET A 119 -2.04 -5.96 0.09
N MET A 120 -3.11 -5.47 0.74
CA MET A 120 -3.54 -5.95 2.05
C MET A 120 -3.88 -7.44 2.01
N TRP A 121 -4.60 -7.91 0.98
CA TRP A 121 -4.94 -9.31 0.82
C TRP A 121 -3.70 -10.22 0.73
N VAL A 122 -2.73 -9.87 -0.11
CA VAL A 122 -1.48 -10.65 -0.23
C VAL A 122 -0.73 -10.67 1.09
N PHE A 123 -0.56 -9.50 1.73
CA PHE A 123 0.15 -9.41 3.00
C PHE A 123 -0.51 -10.28 4.08
N THR A 124 -1.79 -10.10 4.32
CA THR A 124 -2.51 -10.78 5.41
C THR A 124 -2.67 -12.28 5.14
N THR A 125 -2.87 -12.68 3.88
CA THR A 125 -2.95 -14.10 3.49
C THR A 125 -1.62 -14.81 3.74
N VAL A 126 -0.50 -14.23 3.30
CA VAL A 126 0.83 -14.84 3.48
C VAL A 126 1.18 -14.91 4.97
N VAL A 127 0.95 -13.83 5.73
CA VAL A 127 1.21 -13.82 7.18
C VAL A 127 0.36 -14.87 7.89
N LEU A 128 -0.94 -14.94 7.61
CA LEU A 128 -1.83 -15.93 8.22
C LEU A 128 -1.42 -17.36 7.86
N MET A 129 -1.13 -17.62 6.58
CA MET A 129 -0.69 -18.93 6.11
C MET A 129 0.60 -19.36 6.80
N VAL A 130 1.62 -18.50 6.84
CA VAL A 130 2.90 -18.80 7.51
C VAL A 130 2.69 -19.01 9.01
N SER A 131 1.85 -18.19 9.65
CA SER A 131 1.52 -18.34 11.07
C SER A 131 0.86 -19.69 11.36
N CYS A 132 -0.06 -20.14 10.50
CA CYS A 132 -0.70 -21.45 10.63
C CYS A 132 0.28 -22.61 10.38
N LEU A 133 1.22 -22.48 9.43
CA LEU A 133 2.23 -23.51 9.14
C LEU A 133 3.28 -23.62 10.24
N GLN A 134 3.51 -22.55 11.00
CA GLN A 134 4.57 -22.43 12.01
C GLN A 134 3.99 -22.18 13.42
N LEU A 135 2.85 -22.81 13.73
CA LEU A 135 2.16 -22.65 15.03
C LEU A 135 3.07 -22.86 16.25
N GLN A 136 4.05 -23.73 16.13
CA GLN A 136 5.01 -24.04 17.19
C GLN A 136 5.92 -22.85 17.57
N GLN A 137 5.98 -21.81 16.75
CA GLN A 137 6.75 -20.61 17.06
C GLN A 137 6.01 -19.68 18.04
N PHE A 138 4.69 -19.83 18.15
CA PHE A 138 3.84 -18.96 18.96
C PHE A 138 3.71 -19.46 20.39
N ASP A 139 3.76 -18.53 21.35
CA ASP A 139 3.46 -18.79 22.74
C ASP A 139 1.93 -18.91 22.94
N ALA A 140 1.44 -20.15 22.99
CA ALA A 140 0.02 -20.44 23.15
C ALA A 140 -0.57 -19.97 24.50
N GLY A 141 0.27 -19.71 25.51
CA GLY A 141 -0.18 -19.18 26.80
C GLY A 141 -0.50 -17.69 26.79
N ARG A 142 -0.15 -16.97 25.72
CA ARG A 142 -0.38 -15.53 25.60
C ARG A 142 -1.67 -15.21 24.86
N LYS A 143 -2.55 -14.44 25.49
CA LYS A 143 -3.77 -13.91 24.83
C LYS A 143 -3.45 -13.09 23.55
N ALA A 144 -2.26 -12.50 23.47
CA ALA A 144 -1.81 -11.78 22.28
C ALA A 144 -1.69 -12.70 21.05
N THR A 145 -1.44 -14.00 21.24
CA THR A 145 -1.43 -15.00 20.16
C THR A 145 -2.82 -15.17 19.56
N ASP A 146 -3.87 -15.27 20.36
CA ASP A 146 -5.25 -15.34 19.88
C ASP A 146 -5.62 -14.08 19.09
N ILE A 147 -5.26 -12.90 19.63
CA ILE A 147 -5.49 -11.61 18.98
C ILE A 147 -4.79 -11.57 17.62
N TRP A 148 -3.55 -12.07 17.52
CA TRP A 148 -2.80 -12.18 16.28
C TRP A 148 -3.57 -12.95 15.20
N PHE A 149 -4.02 -14.17 15.53
CA PHE A 149 -4.73 -15.01 14.56
C PHE A 149 -6.08 -14.42 14.15
N TRP A 150 -6.86 -13.90 15.12
CA TRP A 150 -8.13 -13.26 14.81
C TRP A 150 -7.97 -12.02 13.95
N LEU A 151 -6.98 -11.17 14.23
CA LEU A 151 -6.70 -9.98 13.44
C LEU A 151 -6.40 -10.33 11.99
N TYR A 152 -5.43 -11.23 11.77
CA TYR A 152 -5.06 -11.61 10.40
C TYR A 152 -6.16 -12.39 9.68
N LEU A 153 -6.99 -13.16 10.39
CA LEU A 153 -8.15 -13.82 9.81
C LEU A 153 -9.19 -12.80 9.35
N VAL A 154 -9.56 -11.84 10.19
CA VAL A 154 -10.54 -10.79 9.86
C VAL A 154 -10.03 -9.92 8.70
N ASP A 155 -8.77 -9.51 8.73
CA ASP A 155 -8.17 -8.71 7.67
C ASP A 155 -8.09 -9.50 6.35
N CYS A 156 -7.72 -10.77 6.38
CA CYS A 156 -7.64 -11.63 5.19
C CYS A 156 -9.03 -11.86 4.56
N VAL A 157 -10.03 -12.19 5.37
CA VAL A 157 -11.42 -12.39 4.91
C VAL A 157 -12.00 -11.09 4.37
N GLY A 158 -11.81 -9.98 5.11
CA GLY A 158 -12.25 -8.66 4.71
C GLY A 158 -11.60 -8.22 3.38
N ALA A 159 -10.28 -8.35 3.27
CA ALA A 159 -9.56 -8.02 2.05
C ALA A 159 -9.99 -8.90 0.87
N SER A 160 -10.22 -10.21 1.08
CA SER A 160 -10.73 -11.13 0.05
C SER A 160 -12.10 -10.70 -0.48
N TYR A 161 -13.03 -10.40 0.44
CA TYR A 161 -14.36 -9.94 0.09
C TYR A 161 -14.32 -8.63 -0.71
N TYR A 162 -13.57 -7.62 -0.23
CA TYR A 162 -13.49 -6.33 -0.89
C TYR A 162 -12.68 -6.36 -2.19
N TRP A 163 -11.68 -7.24 -2.30
CA TRP A 163 -11.01 -7.45 -3.58
C TRP A 163 -11.99 -7.98 -4.64
N GLY A 164 -12.84 -8.97 -4.30
CA GLY A 164 -13.92 -9.43 -5.15
C GLY A 164 -14.91 -8.31 -5.50
N TYR A 165 -15.34 -7.55 -4.49
CA TYR A 165 -16.27 -6.43 -4.65
C TYR A 165 -15.75 -5.37 -5.62
N PHE A 166 -14.48 -4.94 -5.49
CA PHE A 166 -13.90 -3.91 -6.34
C PHE A 166 -13.50 -4.41 -7.74
N ARG A 167 -13.46 -5.70 -8.01
CA ARG A 167 -13.18 -6.23 -9.37
C ARG A 167 -14.24 -5.84 -10.39
N SER A 168 -15.48 -5.62 -9.97
CA SER A 168 -16.59 -5.18 -10.82
C SER A 168 -16.68 -3.66 -10.97
N TYR A 169 -15.82 -2.90 -10.30
CA TYR A 169 -15.84 -1.44 -10.39
C TYR A 169 -15.08 -0.92 -11.61
N ASN A 170 -15.72 -0.02 -12.37
CA ASN A 170 -15.06 0.73 -13.42
C ASN A 170 -14.34 1.94 -12.82
N PHE A 171 -13.02 1.82 -12.65
CA PHE A 171 -12.21 2.92 -12.14
C PHE A 171 -11.94 3.95 -13.23
N VAL A 172 -12.30 5.21 -12.98
CA VAL A 172 -12.05 6.36 -13.86
C VAL A 172 -10.74 7.04 -13.47
N GLY A 173 -10.12 7.79 -14.40
CA GLY A 173 -8.87 8.52 -14.13
C GLY A 173 -7.61 7.65 -14.18
N LEU A 174 -7.74 6.41 -14.66
CA LEU A 174 -6.59 5.55 -14.91
C LEU A 174 -5.80 6.06 -16.10
N ARG A 175 -4.48 6.22 -15.91
CA ARG A 175 -3.53 6.67 -16.92
C ARG A 175 -2.46 5.62 -17.15
N ARG A 176 -1.95 5.55 -18.36
CA ARG A 176 -0.72 4.81 -18.63
C ARG A 176 0.47 5.62 -18.14
N LEU A 177 1.34 4.99 -17.39
CA LEU A 177 2.64 5.57 -17.08
C LEU A 177 3.51 5.64 -18.34
N PRO A 178 4.43 6.62 -18.43
CA PRO A 178 5.46 6.60 -19.46
C PRO A 178 6.21 5.26 -19.45
N LEU A 179 6.57 4.78 -20.64
CA LEU A 179 7.17 3.46 -20.85
C LEU A 179 8.33 3.15 -19.90
N PRO A 180 9.30 4.05 -19.63
CA PRO A 180 10.39 3.77 -18.69
C PRO A 180 9.90 3.44 -17.27
N TRP A 181 8.89 4.16 -16.77
CA TRP A 181 8.29 3.91 -15.46
C TRP A 181 7.49 2.61 -15.42
N ALA A 182 6.71 2.34 -16.47
CA ALA A 182 5.95 1.10 -16.59
C ALA A 182 6.87 -0.12 -16.61
N LEU A 183 7.95 -0.07 -17.42
CA LEU A 183 8.96 -1.14 -17.47
C LEU A 183 9.72 -1.27 -16.14
N GLY A 184 10.17 -0.15 -15.55
CA GLY A 184 10.86 -0.14 -14.26
C GLY A 184 10.03 -0.79 -13.15
N LEU A 185 8.74 -0.43 -13.03
CA LEU A 185 7.82 -1.06 -12.06
C LEU A 185 7.53 -2.52 -12.40
N GLY A 186 7.47 -2.89 -13.69
CA GLY A 186 7.35 -4.28 -14.11
C GLY A 186 8.55 -5.13 -13.69
N VAL A 187 9.76 -4.64 -13.92
CA VAL A 187 11.01 -5.29 -13.48
C VAL A 187 11.06 -5.37 -11.95
N GLN A 188 10.77 -4.26 -11.26
CA GLN A 188 10.69 -4.24 -9.80
C GLN A 188 9.70 -5.27 -9.26
N SER A 189 8.52 -5.38 -9.87
CA SER A 189 7.52 -6.39 -9.51
C SER A 189 8.07 -7.81 -9.65
N GLY A 190 8.73 -8.09 -10.78
CA GLY A 190 9.36 -9.39 -11.01
C GLY A 190 10.43 -9.73 -9.96
N LEU A 191 11.34 -8.78 -9.69
CA LEU A 191 12.42 -8.97 -8.72
C LEU A 191 11.89 -9.17 -7.29
N LEU A 192 10.95 -8.31 -6.84
CA LEU A 192 10.33 -8.43 -5.53
C LEU A 192 9.51 -9.73 -5.41
N GLY A 193 8.79 -10.11 -6.47
CA GLY A 193 8.03 -11.35 -6.53
C GLY A 193 8.91 -12.58 -6.41
N MET A 194 9.98 -12.66 -7.21
CA MET A 194 10.94 -13.77 -7.16
C MET A 194 11.61 -13.86 -5.79
N TYR A 195 12.05 -12.72 -5.24
CA TYR A 195 12.67 -12.70 -3.91
C TYR A 195 11.70 -13.10 -2.81
N GLY A 196 10.46 -12.59 -2.83
CA GLY A 196 9.41 -12.99 -1.89
C GLY A 196 9.06 -14.48 -1.99
N LEU A 197 8.91 -15.01 -3.21
CA LEU A 197 8.66 -16.44 -3.41
C LEU A 197 9.84 -17.30 -2.94
N SER A 198 11.09 -16.87 -3.17
CA SER A 198 12.26 -17.61 -2.69
C SER A 198 12.37 -17.59 -1.16
N LEU A 199 12.02 -16.49 -0.48
CA LEU A 199 11.93 -16.45 0.99
C LEU A 199 10.83 -17.39 1.51
N LEU A 200 9.72 -17.52 0.79
CA LEU A 200 8.59 -18.36 1.20
C LEU A 200 8.87 -19.85 1.03
N PHE A 201 9.41 -20.26 -0.14
CA PHE A 201 9.56 -21.66 -0.52
C PHE A 201 10.99 -22.23 -0.33
N ALA A 202 12.01 -21.37 -0.31
CA ALA A 202 13.40 -21.74 -0.10
C ALA A 202 14.05 -20.90 1.03
N PRO A 203 13.42 -20.80 2.22
CA PRO A 203 13.81 -19.87 3.29
C PRO A 203 15.23 -20.10 3.80
N VAL A 204 15.72 -21.33 3.82
CA VAL A 204 17.08 -21.66 4.27
C VAL A 204 18.14 -21.06 3.35
N VAL A 205 17.95 -21.22 2.04
CA VAL A 205 18.91 -20.72 1.03
C VAL A 205 18.86 -19.19 0.97
N THR A 206 17.67 -18.63 0.85
CA THR A 206 17.48 -17.17 0.70
C THR A 206 17.77 -16.43 2.00
N GLY A 207 17.37 -17.00 3.15
CA GLY A 207 17.66 -16.43 4.48
C GLY A 207 19.15 -16.49 4.83
N GLY A 208 19.91 -17.41 4.26
CA GLY A 208 21.37 -17.46 4.41
C GLY A 208 22.12 -16.29 3.77
N ALA A 209 21.50 -15.63 2.78
CA ALA A 209 22.02 -14.42 2.14
C ALA A 209 21.46 -13.12 2.76
N TRP A 210 20.72 -13.20 3.87
CA TRP A 210 20.17 -12.05 4.58
C TRP A 210 21.28 -11.37 5.42
N MET A 211 21.17 -10.05 5.63
CA MET A 211 22.21 -9.27 6.31
C MET A 211 22.48 -9.68 7.76
N TRP A 212 21.50 -10.23 8.46
CA TRP A 212 21.61 -10.77 9.82
C TRP A 212 21.04 -12.18 9.87
N PRO A 213 21.39 -13.00 10.89
CA PRO A 213 20.91 -14.37 11.01
C PRO A 213 19.37 -14.42 11.03
N LEU A 214 18.79 -14.98 9.98
CA LEU A 214 17.36 -15.12 9.77
C LEU A 214 16.97 -16.61 9.86
N ASP A 215 16.02 -16.93 10.72
CA ASP A 215 15.45 -18.26 10.80
C ASP A 215 14.36 -18.47 9.74
N VAL A 216 13.95 -19.73 9.56
CA VAL A 216 12.96 -20.14 8.55
C VAL A 216 11.63 -19.41 8.71
N PHE A 217 11.16 -19.26 9.95
CA PHE A 217 9.87 -18.61 10.24
C PHE A 217 9.89 -17.14 9.83
N HIS A 218 10.91 -16.37 10.26
CA HIS A 218 11.01 -14.97 9.88
C HIS A 218 11.26 -14.78 8.39
N ALA A 219 12.04 -15.66 7.73
CA ALA A 219 12.22 -15.60 6.28
C ALA A 219 10.89 -15.75 5.55
N GLN A 220 10.09 -16.74 5.91
CA GLN A 220 8.76 -16.96 5.36
C GLN A 220 7.81 -15.80 5.69
N LEU A 221 7.81 -15.30 6.92
CA LEU A 221 6.98 -14.18 7.34
C LEU A 221 7.30 -12.91 6.54
N TYR A 222 8.59 -12.60 6.34
CA TYR A 222 9.04 -11.42 5.60
C TYR A 222 8.81 -11.52 4.09
N SER A 223 8.57 -12.73 3.55
CA SER A 223 8.15 -12.88 2.16
C SER A 223 6.90 -12.05 1.84
N SER A 224 6.02 -11.87 2.83
CA SER A 224 4.77 -11.11 2.70
C SER A 224 4.97 -9.68 2.22
N ILE A 225 5.99 -8.95 2.74
CA ILE A 225 6.21 -7.55 2.34
C ILE A 225 6.74 -7.44 0.91
N PHE A 226 7.61 -8.36 0.48
CA PHE A 226 8.14 -8.37 -0.88
C PHE A 226 7.06 -8.76 -1.89
N LEU A 227 6.23 -9.76 -1.60
CA LEU A 227 5.08 -10.15 -2.43
C LEU A 227 4.05 -9.03 -2.52
N THR A 228 3.80 -8.33 -1.42
CA THR A 228 2.93 -7.14 -1.39
C THR A 228 3.47 -6.02 -2.27
N GLY A 229 4.77 -5.73 -2.18
CA GLY A 229 5.45 -4.76 -3.03
C GLY A 229 5.42 -5.16 -4.51
N ALA A 230 5.57 -6.45 -4.82
CA ALA A 230 5.45 -6.99 -6.16
C ALA A 230 4.06 -6.72 -6.76
N VAL A 231 3.00 -7.02 -6.01
CA VAL A 231 1.61 -6.77 -6.44
C VAL A 231 1.34 -5.29 -6.66
N GLY A 232 1.75 -4.42 -5.72
CA GLY A 232 1.60 -2.97 -5.88
C GLY A 232 2.30 -2.45 -7.13
N SER A 233 3.54 -2.86 -7.38
CA SER A 233 4.33 -2.49 -8.56
C SER A 233 3.71 -3.02 -9.86
N ALA A 234 3.21 -4.27 -9.86
CA ALA A 234 2.53 -4.88 -11.02
C ALA A 234 1.25 -4.12 -11.41
N LEU A 235 0.45 -3.73 -10.42
CA LEU A 235 -0.79 -2.99 -10.66
C LEU A 235 -0.51 -1.62 -11.29
N LEU A 236 0.49 -0.90 -10.77
CA LEU A 236 0.85 0.41 -11.29
C LEU A 236 1.57 0.36 -12.64
N SER A 237 2.31 -0.70 -12.95
CA SER A 237 3.03 -0.83 -14.22
C SER A 237 2.11 -0.80 -15.45
N ARG A 238 0.83 -1.13 -15.27
CA ARG A 238 -0.16 -1.15 -16.36
C ARG A 238 -0.95 0.17 -16.43
N TRP A 239 -1.65 0.47 -15.36
CA TRP A 239 -2.55 1.62 -15.23
C TRP A 239 -2.53 2.14 -13.81
N ALA A 240 -2.47 3.46 -13.64
CA ALA A 240 -2.44 4.07 -12.32
C ALA A 240 -3.20 5.41 -12.30
N THR A 241 -3.79 5.73 -11.15
CA THR A 241 -4.21 7.09 -10.82
C THR A 241 -3.05 7.86 -10.17
N VAL A 242 -3.10 9.17 -10.17
CA VAL A 242 -2.08 10.02 -9.50
C VAL A 242 -1.98 9.69 -8.01
N ALA A 243 -3.12 9.46 -7.36
CA ALA A 243 -3.17 9.08 -5.95
C ALA A 243 -2.50 7.74 -5.67
N GLU A 244 -2.67 6.73 -6.54
CA GLU A 244 -2.00 5.42 -6.41
C GLU A 244 -0.49 5.53 -6.60
N ILE A 245 -0.04 6.31 -7.59
CA ILE A 245 1.40 6.55 -7.84
C ILE A 245 2.03 7.19 -6.58
N ARG A 246 1.40 8.24 -6.03
CA ARG A 246 1.87 8.91 -4.81
C ARG A 246 1.89 7.95 -3.62
N THR A 247 0.83 7.16 -3.43
CA THR A 247 0.71 6.24 -2.30
C THR A 247 1.76 5.13 -2.36
N LEU A 248 1.95 4.47 -3.51
CA LEU A 248 2.99 3.45 -3.64
C LEU A 248 4.38 4.07 -3.42
N GLY A 249 4.62 5.26 -3.96
CA GLY A 249 5.88 6.00 -3.74
C GLY A 249 6.13 6.29 -2.26
N ALA A 250 5.11 6.74 -1.52
CA ALA A 250 5.21 7.01 -0.09
C ALA A 250 5.47 5.73 0.71
N VAL A 251 4.79 4.63 0.39
CA VAL A 251 4.99 3.30 1.01
C VAL A 251 6.43 2.83 0.79
N GLN A 252 6.95 2.88 -0.42
CA GLN A 252 8.33 2.44 -0.73
C GLN A 252 9.38 3.32 -0.05
N LEU A 253 9.21 4.64 -0.07
CA LEU A 253 10.12 5.57 0.59
C LEU A 253 10.13 5.34 2.10
N THR A 254 8.97 5.19 2.73
CA THR A 254 8.84 4.92 4.16
C THR A 254 9.50 3.59 4.53
N PHE A 255 9.21 2.51 3.79
CA PHE A 255 9.83 1.21 4.02
C PHE A 255 11.35 1.28 3.99
N SER A 256 11.90 1.85 2.91
CA SER A 256 13.36 1.98 2.74
C SER A 256 13.99 2.80 3.86
N SER A 257 13.39 3.96 4.18
CA SER A 257 13.92 4.84 5.22
C SER A 257 13.91 4.18 6.59
N LEU A 258 12.81 3.53 6.97
CA LEU A 258 12.69 2.87 8.27
C LEU A 258 13.59 1.63 8.36
N VAL A 259 13.70 0.84 7.29
CA VAL A 259 14.59 -0.34 7.29
C VAL A 259 16.04 0.08 7.43
N LEU A 260 16.52 1.06 6.66
CA LEU A 260 17.89 1.55 6.75
C LEU A 260 18.18 2.19 8.11
N LEU A 261 17.25 2.98 8.64
CA LEU A 261 17.35 3.55 9.98
C LEU A 261 17.36 2.46 11.05
N GLY A 262 16.49 1.44 10.93
CA GLY A 262 16.42 0.31 11.86
C GLY A 262 17.72 -0.49 11.90
N ILE A 263 18.34 -0.76 10.73
CA ILE A 263 19.64 -1.40 10.63
C ILE A 263 20.70 -0.58 11.35
N TRP A 264 20.80 0.71 11.03
CA TRP A 264 21.78 1.60 11.65
C TRP A 264 21.63 1.67 13.18
N LEU A 265 20.37 1.79 13.69
CA LEU A 265 20.09 1.86 15.12
C LEU A 265 20.44 0.57 15.88
N VAL A 266 20.35 -0.60 15.23
CA VAL A 266 20.69 -1.87 15.88
C VAL A 266 22.17 -2.17 15.75
N ASP A 267 22.73 -1.99 14.56
CA ASP A 267 24.12 -2.40 14.27
C ASP A 267 25.15 -1.55 15.02
N LYS A 268 24.85 -0.27 15.26
CA LYS A 268 25.74 0.59 16.06
C LYS A 268 25.99 0.05 17.48
N ASP A 269 25.01 -0.70 18.05
CA ASP A 269 25.08 -1.21 19.42
C ASP A 269 25.54 -2.67 19.46
N ILE A 270 25.12 -3.48 18.47
CA ILE A 270 25.34 -4.93 18.46
C ILE A 270 26.52 -5.35 17.57
N GLN A 271 26.85 -4.54 16.53
CA GLN A 271 27.86 -4.86 15.52
C GLN A 271 27.66 -6.26 14.89
N GLY A 272 26.39 -6.59 14.63
CA GLY A 272 25.98 -7.91 14.17
C GLY A 272 26.07 -8.12 12.65
N ILE A 273 26.36 -7.05 11.87
CA ILE A 273 26.43 -7.10 10.41
C ILE A 273 27.89 -7.14 9.97
N ASN A 274 28.21 -8.15 9.15
CA ASN A 274 29.54 -8.24 8.53
C ASN A 274 29.61 -7.33 7.29
N TRP A 275 30.04 -6.08 7.47
CA TRP A 275 30.20 -5.10 6.40
C TRP A 275 31.30 -5.42 5.39
N GLY A 276 32.14 -6.42 5.67
CA GLY A 276 33.12 -6.93 4.71
C GLY A 276 32.49 -7.77 3.59
N LEU A 277 31.26 -8.24 3.74
CA LEU A 277 30.56 -9.02 2.74
C LEU A 277 29.87 -8.13 1.70
N PHE A 278 30.23 -8.33 0.44
CA PHE A 278 29.63 -7.58 -0.69
C PHE A 278 28.09 -7.73 -0.76
N VAL A 279 27.55 -8.89 -0.40
CA VAL A 279 26.10 -9.16 -0.41
C VAL A 279 25.33 -8.19 0.49
N ASN A 280 25.90 -7.76 1.62
CA ASN A 280 25.27 -6.82 2.54
C ASN A 280 25.15 -5.41 1.92
N TRP A 281 26.16 -4.97 1.16
CA TRP A 281 26.08 -3.74 0.40
C TRP A 281 25.08 -3.80 -0.76
N VAL A 282 24.98 -4.94 -1.44
CA VAL A 282 23.94 -5.17 -2.46
C VAL A 282 22.55 -5.07 -1.84
N TRP A 283 22.36 -5.63 -0.65
CA TRP A 283 21.08 -5.58 0.06
C TRP A 283 20.71 -4.14 0.45
N VAL A 284 21.63 -3.41 1.07
CA VAL A 284 21.44 -1.98 1.40
C VAL A 284 21.16 -1.15 0.15
N GLY A 285 21.92 -1.39 -0.92
CA GLY A 285 21.74 -0.71 -2.20
C GLY A 285 20.37 -0.99 -2.82
N ALA A 286 19.87 -2.23 -2.75
CA ALA A 286 18.55 -2.60 -3.23
C ALA A 286 17.43 -1.88 -2.44
N ILE A 287 17.54 -1.83 -1.10
CA ILE A 287 16.58 -1.11 -0.27
C ILE A 287 16.65 0.41 -0.54
N ALA A 288 17.85 0.99 -0.66
CA ALA A 288 18.01 2.41 -0.98
C ALA A 288 17.43 2.73 -2.37
N LEU A 289 17.66 1.88 -3.36
CA LEU A 289 17.10 2.03 -4.71
C LEU A 289 15.56 2.00 -4.69
N LEU A 290 14.97 1.10 -3.90
CA LEU A 290 13.52 1.06 -3.71
C LEU A 290 12.98 2.40 -3.18
N GLY A 291 13.67 3.02 -2.22
CA GLY A 291 13.32 4.34 -1.69
C GLY A 291 13.46 5.45 -2.73
N LEU A 292 14.54 5.42 -3.55
CA LEU A 292 14.73 6.38 -4.62
C LEU A 292 13.66 6.27 -5.72
N ILE A 293 13.25 5.05 -6.07
CA ILE A 293 12.11 4.82 -6.97
C ILE A 293 10.84 5.40 -6.33
N GLY A 294 10.61 5.16 -5.05
CA GLY A 294 9.47 5.73 -4.31
C GLY A 294 9.44 7.25 -4.36
N LEU A 295 10.58 7.91 -4.13
CA LEU A 295 10.72 9.37 -4.25
C LEU A 295 10.43 9.86 -5.68
N GLY A 296 10.93 9.13 -6.68
CA GLY A 296 10.66 9.42 -8.09
C GLY A 296 9.17 9.33 -8.44
N LEU A 297 8.46 8.34 -7.90
CA LEU A 297 7.00 8.19 -8.06
C LEU A 297 6.25 9.38 -7.44
N ILE A 298 6.62 9.81 -6.23
CA ILE A 298 6.00 10.96 -5.56
C ILE A 298 6.19 12.23 -6.41
N ARG A 299 7.42 12.50 -6.87
CA ARG A 299 7.70 13.65 -7.76
C ARG A 299 6.90 13.57 -9.06
N ARG A 300 6.77 12.38 -9.62
CA ARG A 300 5.99 12.18 -10.85
C ARG A 300 4.50 12.47 -10.63
N ALA A 301 3.94 12.04 -9.50
CA ALA A 301 2.56 12.34 -9.12
C ALA A 301 2.32 13.85 -9.03
N SER A 302 3.23 14.59 -8.38
CA SER A 302 3.14 16.06 -8.26
C SER A 302 3.20 16.78 -9.63
N ASN A 303 4.04 16.30 -10.54
CA ASN A 303 4.12 16.86 -11.90
C ASN A 303 2.83 16.66 -12.70
N PHE A 304 2.10 15.54 -12.49
CA PHE A 304 0.81 15.33 -13.13
C PHE A 304 -0.25 16.31 -12.62
N GLU A 305 -0.27 16.62 -11.33
CA GLU A 305 -1.21 17.58 -10.75
C GLU A 305 -0.98 19.02 -11.23
N ASN A 306 0.30 19.44 -11.30
CA ASN A 306 0.65 20.77 -11.77
C ASN A 306 0.23 20.98 -13.23
N ASN A 307 0.45 20.01 -14.10
CA ASN A 307 0.05 20.07 -15.49
C ASN A 307 -1.48 20.12 -15.70
N GLU A 308 -2.27 19.61 -14.75
CA GLU A 308 -3.74 19.71 -14.78
C GLU A 308 -4.26 21.04 -14.24
N ALA A 309 -3.51 21.69 -13.37
CA ALA A 309 -3.88 23.02 -12.85
C ALA A 309 -3.64 24.15 -13.88
N ASP A 310 -2.73 23.91 -14.86
CA ASP A 310 -2.35 24.89 -15.90
C ASP A 310 -3.22 24.78 -17.17
N THR A 311 -4.11 23.78 -17.28
CA THR A 311 -5.04 23.55 -18.42
C THR A 311 -6.50 23.89 -18.04
#